data_9bf275d0fb3c574253bc8b06103b4a43
#
_entry.id   9bf275d0fb3c574253bc8b06103b4a43
#
_cell.length_a   1.000
_cell.length_b   1.000
_cell.length_c   1.000
_cell.angle_alpha   90.00
_cell.angle_beta   90.00
_cell.angle_gamma   90.00
#
_symmetry.space_group_name_H-M   'P 1'
#
loop_
_entity.id
_entity.type
_entity.pdbx_description
1 polymer ?
#
loop_
_entity_poly.entity_id
_entity_poly.type
_entity_poly.pdbx_seq_one_letter_code
_entity_poly.pdbx_strand_id
1 'polypeptide(L)'
;FAFGFFLLSAILPGNTGEQTKCPYDAMARHLAKRFPAPQRILSYMTIAPAILYRSQHEVIATPYFRNTRGGRDGLAFFRATDTTAAFEIVRRRKVDLVLSCPRDRESRIYGPAQPMPSWLRALELPAELSQWYRLYRVQP
;
A
#
# COMPACT_ATOMS: atom_id res chain seq x y z
N PHE A 1 -52.16 -8.37 39.36
CA PHE A 1 -51.47 -7.29 38.63
C PHE A 1 -50.13 -7.84 38.17
N ALA A 2 -50.04 -8.22 36.88
CA ALA A 2 -48.77 -8.64 36.26
C ALA A 2 -48.10 -7.40 35.67
N PHE A 3 -47.01 -6.94 36.29
CA PHE A 3 -46.12 -5.96 35.67
C PHE A 3 -45.20 -6.70 34.68
N GLY A 4 -45.56 -6.58 33.43
CA GLY A 4 -44.67 -7.04 32.35
C GLY A 4 -43.47 -6.12 32.22
N PHE A 5 -42.31 -6.60 32.64
CA PHE A 5 -41.02 -6.02 32.28
C PHE A 5 -40.77 -6.30 30.82
N PHE A 6 -41.07 -5.32 29.96
CA PHE A 6 -40.52 -5.29 28.62
C PHE A 6 -39.03 -4.94 28.71
N LEU A 7 -38.20 -5.93 28.70
CA LEU A 7 -36.76 -5.74 28.39
C LEU A 7 -36.66 -5.29 26.94
N LEU A 8 -36.56 -3.99 26.74
CA LEU A 8 -36.10 -3.42 25.50
C LEU A 8 -34.64 -3.83 25.38
N SER A 9 -34.37 -4.95 24.72
CA SER A 9 -33.06 -5.24 24.21
C SER A 9 -32.74 -4.17 23.18
N ALA A 10 -32.08 -3.11 23.61
CA ALA A 10 -31.41 -2.19 22.70
C ALA A 10 -30.39 -3.01 21.94
N ILE A 11 -30.71 -3.41 20.72
CA ILE A 11 -29.76 -3.88 19.74
C ILE A 11 -28.88 -2.66 19.47
N LEU A 12 -27.76 -2.59 20.18
CA LEU A 12 -26.70 -1.68 19.80
C LEU A 12 -26.34 -2.07 18.37
N PRO A 13 -26.39 -1.10 17.42
CA PRO A 13 -25.89 -1.39 16.10
C PRO A 13 -24.47 -1.88 16.27
N GLY A 14 -24.23 -3.15 15.90
CA GLY A 14 -22.89 -3.69 15.86
C GLY A 14 -22.07 -2.70 15.07
N ASN A 15 -20.98 -2.28 15.68
CA ASN A 15 -20.01 -1.41 15.03
C ASN A 15 -19.47 -2.20 13.83
N THR A 16 -20.14 -2.13 12.70
CA THR A 16 -19.57 -2.52 11.41
C THR A 16 -18.52 -1.47 11.14
N GLY A 17 -17.35 -1.67 11.77
CA GLY A 17 -16.20 -0.82 11.58
C GLY A 17 -15.91 -0.81 10.11
N GLU A 18 -16.37 0.23 9.43
CA GLU A 18 -16.03 0.49 8.06
C GLU A 18 -14.50 0.49 8.00
N GLN A 19 -13.94 -0.45 7.24
CA GLN A 19 -12.50 -0.57 7.13
C GLN A 19 -11.97 0.71 6.49
N THR A 20 -11.40 1.59 7.30
CA THR A 20 -10.90 2.90 6.87
C THR A 20 -9.44 2.85 6.43
N LYS A 21 -8.76 1.72 6.69
CA LYS A 21 -7.34 1.53 6.42
C LYS A 21 -7.13 0.48 5.34
N CYS A 22 -6.09 0.70 4.54
CA CYS A 22 -5.65 -0.26 3.52
C CYS A 22 -5.38 -1.63 4.15
N PRO A 23 -5.91 -2.74 3.62
CA PRO A 23 -5.72 -4.08 4.16
C PRO A 23 -4.31 -4.60 3.88
N TYR A 24 -3.41 -4.49 4.85
CA TYR A 24 -1.98 -4.83 4.69
C TYR A 24 -1.75 -6.33 4.46
N ASP A 25 -2.38 -7.16 5.28
CA ASP A 25 -2.20 -8.61 5.22
C ASP A 25 -2.68 -9.20 3.90
N ALA A 26 -3.86 -8.79 3.44
CA ALA A 26 -4.44 -9.27 2.19
C ALA A 26 -3.56 -8.90 1.00
N MET A 27 -3.03 -7.68 0.98
CA MET A 27 -2.14 -7.23 -0.09
C MET A 27 -0.80 -7.96 -0.06
N ALA A 28 -0.21 -8.13 1.12
CA ALA A 28 1.05 -8.84 1.29
C ALA A 28 0.93 -10.31 0.82
N ARG A 29 -0.15 -10.99 1.16
CA ARG A 29 -0.43 -12.37 0.71
C ARG A 29 -0.61 -12.45 -0.81
N HIS A 30 -1.30 -11.48 -1.39
CA HIS A 30 -1.47 -11.38 -2.83
C HIS A 30 -0.12 -11.23 -3.55
N LEU A 31 0.75 -10.36 -3.06
CA LEU A 31 2.10 -10.16 -3.62
C LEU A 31 2.93 -11.44 -3.53
N ALA A 32 2.88 -12.15 -2.40
CA ALA A 32 3.60 -13.40 -2.21
C ALA A 32 3.17 -14.47 -3.22
N LYS A 33 1.87 -14.58 -3.47
CA LYS A 33 1.30 -15.57 -4.38
C LYS A 33 1.52 -15.21 -5.85
N ARG A 34 1.35 -13.94 -6.20
CA ARG A 34 1.43 -13.46 -7.58
C ARG A 34 2.86 -13.48 -8.13
N PHE A 35 3.83 -13.16 -7.30
CA PHE A 35 5.24 -13.06 -7.67
C PHE A 35 6.08 -14.08 -6.90
N PRO A 36 6.26 -15.30 -7.45
CA PRO A 36 7.05 -16.34 -6.78
C PRO A 36 8.53 -15.95 -6.59
N ALA A 37 9.12 -15.22 -7.55
CA ALA A 37 10.46 -14.70 -7.43
C ALA A 37 10.49 -13.44 -6.56
N PRO A 38 11.53 -13.22 -5.73
CA PRO A 38 11.67 -12.02 -4.93
C PRO A 38 11.60 -10.75 -5.78
N GLN A 39 10.79 -9.79 -5.34
CA GLN A 39 10.67 -8.47 -5.95
C GLN A 39 11.17 -7.42 -4.96
N ARG A 40 11.75 -6.34 -5.47
CA ARG A 40 12.10 -5.18 -4.66
C ARG A 40 10.98 -4.15 -4.77
N ILE A 41 10.30 -3.91 -3.65
CA ILE A 41 9.04 -3.16 -3.61
C ILE A 41 9.25 -1.82 -2.93
N LEU A 42 8.89 -0.75 -3.63
CA LEU A 42 8.77 0.59 -3.06
C LEU A 42 7.31 0.83 -2.67
N SER A 43 7.07 0.94 -1.38
CA SER A 43 5.75 1.19 -0.79
C SER A 43 5.86 2.24 0.31
N TYR A 44 4.71 2.70 0.80
CA TYR A 44 4.70 3.47 2.04
C TYR A 44 5.10 2.59 3.23
N MET A 45 5.66 3.22 4.26
CA MET A 45 6.35 2.49 5.34
C MET A 45 5.45 1.54 6.14
N THR A 46 4.18 1.89 6.32
CA THR A 46 3.29 1.16 7.23
C THR A 46 2.90 -0.23 6.74
N ILE A 47 2.94 -0.51 5.44
CA ILE A 47 2.69 -1.87 4.91
C ILE A 47 3.95 -2.75 4.93
N ALA A 48 5.12 -2.17 5.03
CA ALA A 48 6.38 -2.90 4.92
C ALA A 48 6.51 -4.10 5.87
N PRO A 49 6.14 -4.01 7.17
CA PRO A 49 6.18 -5.16 8.06
C PRO A 49 5.34 -6.35 7.58
N ALA A 50 4.16 -6.08 7.03
CA ALA A 50 3.29 -7.14 6.50
C ALA A 50 3.91 -7.83 5.28
N ILE A 51 4.51 -7.06 4.36
CA ILE A 51 5.21 -7.60 3.20
C ILE A 51 6.39 -8.48 3.62
N LEU A 52 7.21 -8.00 4.55
CA LEU A 52 8.38 -8.74 5.05
C LEU A 52 7.98 -10.03 5.78
N TYR A 53 6.89 -9.99 6.54
CA TYR A 53 6.42 -11.15 7.30
C TYR A 53 5.72 -12.19 6.42
N ARG A 54 4.96 -11.76 5.40
CA ARG A 54 4.09 -12.61 4.60
C ARG A 54 4.66 -13.04 3.26
N SER A 55 5.78 -12.49 2.85
CA SER A 55 6.32 -12.74 1.52
C SER A 55 7.85 -12.86 1.52
N GLN A 56 8.38 -13.28 0.37
CA GLN A 56 9.81 -13.36 0.08
C GLN A 56 10.37 -12.05 -0.50
N HIS A 57 9.56 -10.99 -0.54
CA HIS A 57 9.94 -9.73 -1.19
C HIS A 57 10.79 -8.84 -0.30
N GLU A 58 11.60 -7.99 -0.94
CA GLU A 58 12.34 -6.91 -0.31
C GLU A 58 11.52 -5.62 -0.32
N VAL A 59 11.69 -4.78 0.68
CA VAL A 59 11.05 -3.46 0.76
C VAL A 59 12.11 -2.37 0.88
N ILE A 60 11.87 -1.22 0.23
CA ILE A 60 12.79 -0.08 0.28
C ILE A 60 12.59 0.71 1.57
N ALA A 61 11.35 1.10 1.87
CA ALA A 61 11.01 1.93 3.02
C ALA A 61 10.43 1.08 4.14
N THR A 62 10.98 1.23 5.35
CA THR A 62 10.46 0.55 6.55
C THR A 62 10.36 1.54 7.70
N PRO A 63 9.50 1.29 8.70
CA PRO A 63 9.40 2.15 9.89
C PRO A 63 10.54 1.92 10.90
N TYR A 64 11.57 1.16 10.53
CA TYR A 64 12.66 0.81 11.45
C TYR A 64 13.79 1.84 11.41
N PHE A 65 14.30 2.20 12.58
CA PHE A 65 15.37 3.21 12.76
C PHE A 65 16.62 2.94 11.94
N ARG A 66 16.96 1.69 11.71
CA ARG A 66 18.18 1.31 10.98
C ARG A 66 18.07 1.52 9.47
N ASN A 67 16.85 1.72 8.97
CA ASN A 67 16.61 1.95 7.54
C ASN A 67 16.27 3.41 7.23
N THR A 68 17.01 4.34 7.80
CA THR A 68 16.80 5.78 7.59
C THR A 68 16.90 6.17 6.11
N ARG A 69 17.85 5.61 5.38
CA ARG A 69 18.04 5.92 3.96
C ARG A 69 16.88 5.42 3.11
N GLY A 70 16.41 4.20 3.35
CA GLY A 70 15.26 3.64 2.64
C GLY A 70 13.97 4.41 2.92
N GLY A 71 13.74 4.75 4.18
CA GLY A 71 12.60 5.59 4.57
C GLY A 71 12.61 6.97 3.92
N ARG A 72 13.79 7.61 3.87
CA ARG A 72 13.97 8.91 3.22
C ARG A 72 13.70 8.84 1.72
N ASP A 73 14.22 7.83 1.04
CA ASP A 73 14.02 7.65 -0.40
C ASP A 73 12.55 7.33 -0.72
N GLY A 74 11.88 6.51 0.09
CA GLY A 74 10.46 6.23 -0.07
C GLY A 74 9.61 7.49 0.09
N LEU A 75 9.88 8.28 1.10
CA LEU A 75 9.19 9.54 1.34
C LEU A 75 9.44 10.55 0.19
N ALA A 76 10.68 10.66 -0.27
CA ALA A 76 11.04 11.53 -1.38
C ALA A 76 10.35 11.10 -2.68
N PHE A 77 10.24 9.79 -2.93
CA PHE A 77 9.52 9.26 -4.08
C PHE A 77 8.06 9.69 -4.08
N PHE A 78 7.34 9.44 -2.99
CA PHE A 78 5.91 9.75 -2.90
C PHE A 78 5.59 11.23 -2.85
N ARG A 79 6.55 12.07 -2.47
CA ARG A 79 6.43 13.53 -2.47
C ARG A 79 6.96 14.21 -3.73
N ALA A 80 7.58 13.45 -4.61
CA ALA A 80 8.16 14.02 -5.82
C ALA A 80 7.09 14.63 -6.72
N THR A 81 7.28 15.89 -7.08
CA THR A 81 6.46 16.59 -8.09
C THR A 81 7.02 16.41 -9.49
N ASP A 82 8.28 16.02 -9.59
CA ASP A 82 9.02 15.77 -10.82
C ASP A 82 9.20 14.26 -11.04
N THR A 83 8.73 13.76 -12.17
CA THR A 83 8.85 12.36 -12.56
C THR A 83 10.28 11.92 -12.77
N THR A 84 11.18 12.82 -13.15
CA THR A 84 12.62 12.53 -13.29
C THR A 84 13.27 12.24 -11.95
N ALA A 85 12.97 13.02 -10.92
CA ALA A 85 13.47 12.79 -9.56
C ALA A 85 12.95 11.46 -9.00
N ALA A 86 11.69 11.14 -9.22
CA ALA A 86 11.09 9.87 -8.83
C ALA A 86 11.76 8.68 -9.56
N PHE A 87 12.02 8.82 -10.85
CA PHE A 87 12.68 7.79 -11.64
C PHE A 87 14.11 7.51 -11.17
N GLU A 88 14.87 8.53 -10.80
CA GLU A 88 16.22 8.37 -10.25
C GLU A 88 16.22 7.52 -8.97
N ILE A 89 15.22 7.65 -8.12
CA ILE A 89 15.08 6.85 -6.90
C ILE A 89 14.83 5.38 -7.25
N VAL A 90 13.87 5.09 -8.13
CA VAL A 90 13.55 3.70 -8.49
C VAL A 90 14.69 3.02 -9.21
N ARG A 91 15.42 3.75 -10.06
CA ARG A 91 16.59 3.26 -10.76
C ARG A 91 17.75 2.94 -9.80
N ARG A 92 18.09 3.90 -8.94
CA ARG A 92 19.17 3.73 -7.95
C ARG A 92 18.91 2.60 -6.99
N ARG A 93 17.67 2.44 -6.56
CA ARG A 93 17.22 1.38 -5.65
C ARG A 93 16.88 0.08 -6.33
N LYS A 94 16.93 0.01 -7.65
CA LYS A 94 16.58 -1.18 -8.45
C LYS A 94 15.20 -1.72 -8.09
N VAL A 95 14.22 -0.83 -8.05
CA VAL A 95 12.83 -1.14 -7.71
C VAL A 95 12.16 -1.89 -8.84
N ASP A 96 11.52 -3.01 -8.52
CA ASP A 96 10.73 -3.81 -9.47
C ASP A 96 9.26 -3.39 -9.47
N LEU A 97 8.71 -3.14 -8.29
CA LEU A 97 7.30 -2.82 -8.09
C LEU A 97 7.13 -1.58 -7.22
N VAL A 98 6.14 -0.78 -7.56
CA VAL A 98 5.67 0.35 -6.74
C VAL A 98 4.25 0.05 -6.29
N LEU A 99 4.03 0.13 -4.98
CA LEU A 99 2.73 -0.10 -4.35
C LEU A 99 2.25 1.17 -3.66
N SER A 100 1.06 1.60 -4.01
CA SER A 100 0.41 2.79 -3.45
C SER A 100 -0.97 2.45 -2.93
N CYS A 101 -1.36 3.08 -1.82
CA CYS A 101 -2.74 3.13 -1.37
C CYS A 101 -3.24 4.57 -1.47
N PRO A 102 -4.08 4.93 -2.45
CA PRO A 102 -4.51 6.31 -2.67
C PRO A 102 -5.25 6.96 -1.49
N ARG A 103 -5.79 6.16 -0.58
CA ARG A 103 -6.41 6.66 0.66
C ARG A 103 -5.40 7.05 1.73
N ASP A 104 -4.17 6.55 1.62
CA ASP A 104 -3.06 6.95 2.46
C ASP A 104 -2.41 8.20 1.87
N ARG A 105 -2.34 9.28 2.64
CA ARG A 105 -1.78 10.56 2.19
C ARG A 105 -0.30 10.45 1.83
N GLU A 106 0.42 9.53 2.48
CA GLU A 106 1.86 9.36 2.26
C GLU A 106 2.18 8.65 0.94
N SER A 107 1.22 7.93 0.36
CA SER A 107 1.44 7.11 -0.82
C SER A 107 0.66 7.55 -2.06
N ARG A 108 0.22 8.79 -2.09
CA ARG A 108 -0.45 9.34 -3.27
C ARG A 108 0.56 9.58 -4.37
N ILE A 109 0.48 8.77 -5.42
CA ILE A 109 1.21 8.99 -6.66
C ILE A 109 0.22 9.27 -7.77
N TYR A 110 0.60 10.22 -8.63
CA TYR A 110 -0.08 10.45 -9.91
C TYR A 110 -1.61 10.46 -9.78
N GLY A 111 -2.11 11.55 -9.19
CA GLY A 111 -3.54 11.82 -9.18
C GLY A 111 -4.08 11.99 -10.61
N PRO A 112 -5.40 12.11 -10.77
CA PRO A 112 -6.04 12.18 -12.11
C PRO A 112 -5.55 13.35 -12.97
N ALA A 113 -4.87 14.34 -12.37
CA ALA A 113 -4.30 15.49 -13.07
C ALA A 113 -2.87 15.28 -13.57
N GLN A 114 -2.21 14.17 -13.24
CA GLN A 114 -0.84 13.87 -13.66
C GLN A 114 -0.81 12.64 -14.53
N PRO A 115 -0.30 12.74 -15.78
CA PRO A 115 -0.16 11.57 -16.63
C PRO A 115 0.86 10.60 -16.03
N MET A 116 0.55 9.30 -16.14
CA MET A 116 1.47 8.25 -15.70
C MET A 116 2.75 8.27 -16.55
N PRO A 117 3.93 8.27 -15.93
CA PRO A 117 5.17 8.23 -16.69
C PRO A 117 5.34 6.91 -17.43
N SER A 118 6.06 6.94 -18.55
CA SER A 118 6.28 5.76 -19.40
C SER A 118 7.03 4.62 -18.72
N TRP A 119 7.79 4.91 -17.67
CA TRP A 119 8.54 3.90 -16.93
C TRP A 119 7.73 3.17 -15.84
N LEU A 120 6.44 3.54 -15.64
CA LEU A 120 5.50 2.81 -14.79
C LEU A 120 4.39 2.18 -15.63
N ARG A 121 4.14 0.90 -15.39
CA ARG A 121 3.00 0.20 -15.98
C ARG A 121 2.08 -0.28 -14.87
N ALA A 122 0.82 0.13 -14.92
CA ALA A 122 -0.20 -0.34 -14.00
C ALA A 122 -0.43 -1.84 -14.15
N LEU A 123 -0.52 -2.56 -13.04
CA LEU A 123 -0.87 -3.96 -12.96
C LEU A 123 -2.29 -4.10 -12.41
N GLU A 124 -3.07 -5.01 -12.99
CA GLU A 124 -4.40 -5.29 -12.48
C GLU A 124 -4.36 -6.01 -11.14
N LEU A 125 -5.29 -5.66 -10.26
CA LEU A 125 -5.50 -6.27 -8.97
C LEU A 125 -6.91 -6.85 -8.89
N PRO A 126 -7.13 -7.91 -8.07
CA PRO A 126 -8.47 -8.37 -7.75
C PRO A 126 -9.34 -7.23 -7.22
N ALA A 127 -10.66 -7.32 -7.44
CA ALA A 127 -11.60 -6.26 -7.10
C ALA A 127 -11.52 -5.84 -5.62
N GLU A 128 -11.35 -6.78 -4.71
CA GLU A 128 -11.21 -6.53 -3.27
C GLU A 128 -9.93 -5.76 -2.89
N LEU A 129 -8.90 -5.79 -3.72
CA LEU A 129 -7.66 -5.03 -3.52
C LEU A 129 -7.61 -3.76 -4.35
N SER A 130 -8.18 -3.76 -5.56
CA SER A 130 -8.12 -2.61 -6.47
C SER A 130 -8.87 -1.39 -5.96
N GLN A 131 -9.84 -1.58 -5.07
CA GLN A 131 -10.52 -0.46 -4.38
C GLN A 131 -9.61 0.29 -3.41
N TRP A 132 -8.52 -0.36 -2.96
CA TRP A 132 -7.58 0.20 -1.98
C TRP A 132 -6.24 0.57 -2.58
N TYR A 133 -5.69 -0.29 -3.44
CA TYR A 133 -4.32 -0.24 -3.91
C TYR A 133 -4.20 0.07 -5.39
N ARG A 134 -3.03 0.60 -5.72
CA ARG A 134 -2.50 0.65 -7.08
C ARG A 134 -1.13 -0.01 -7.07
N LEU A 135 -0.92 -0.92 -7.99
CA LEU A 135 0.33 -1.65 -8.16
C LEU A 135 0.89 -1.35 -9.54
N TYR A 136 2.17 -1.01 -9.58
CA TYR A 136 2.86 -0.67 -10.81
C TYR A 136 4.12 -1.50 -10.95
N ARG A 137 4.41 -1.91 -12.18
CA ARG A 137 5.73 -2.45 -12.54
C ARG A 137 6.60 -1.33 -13.06
N VAL A 138 7.84 -1.28 -12.55
CA VAL A 138 8.88 -0.40 -13.09
C VAL A 138 9.41 -1.02 -14.36
N GLN A 139 9.38 -0.26 -15.44
CA GLN A 139 9.93 -0.65 -16.74
C GLN A 139 11.29 0.02 -16.93
N PRO A 140 12.25 -0.67 -17.57
CA PRO A 140 13.54 -0.08 -17.90
C PRO A 140 13.45 1.10 -18.89
#